data_281c8aae6a107f281718326d0b8abdab
#
_entry.id   281c8aae6a107f281718326d0b8abdab
#
_cell.length_a   1.000
_cell.length_b   1.000
_cell.length_c   1.000
_cell.angle_alpha   90.00
_cell.angle_beta   90.00
_cell.angle_gamma   90.00
#
_symmetry.space_group_name_H-M   'P 1'
#
loop_
_entity.id
_entity.type
_entity.pdbx_description
1 polymer ?
#
loop_
_entity_poly.entity_id
_entity_poly.type
_entity_poly.pdbx_seq_one_letter_code
_entity_poly.pdbx_strand_id
1 'polypeptide(L)'
;MGDTINIGGLCAAPGQRVHGFISIGDGEFSLPATIVRGEKPGKTALITAGIHAGEYVGIQSAIELGRDLKIEKMTGTVIIVKVVGRDEFENRHGSLCRETGENLNRVFPGKKDGTKYEKLAYAVVNELQKKADYYIDLHSGDDYEKLTPYVYYAGKADPEVTKISRQMAEQVDVPYMVKSEVASGGSYNYAASCGIPSVLLERGGMGDWDTEEVRSMKRDVRSILRFLGIYDGHASLRKYYPLNVTQVQYQSASYTGMWYPQKKAGDLFTEGEILGYVKDYEDNILENSVAYGDGVILYQAGSLQVLKDGPMVAYGRISYEEDDRKEKIAAYWTKRSDSFLEQRRAELHSALADRWLEEIRKYLPERKENTLDSEENGNKEVGMSLKKPHNGKLRILDVGCGTGFFTILLAKEGHQVTGIDLTPDMITHAKELAEEEK
;
A
#
# COMPACT_ATOMS: atom_id res chain seq x y z
N MET A 1 32.38 1.64 24.12
CA MET A 1 32.06 2.46 22.93
C MET A 1 31.50 1.51 21.85
N GLY A 2 30.32 1.71 21.34
CA GLY A 2 29.78 0.85 20.27
C GLY A 2 30.59 1.01 19.00
N ASP A 3 30.76 -0.10 18.24
CA ASP A 3 31.56 -0.09 17.00
C ASP A 3 30.99 0.91 15.98
N THR A 4 31.86 1.65 15.33
CA THR A 4 31.47 2.55 14.23
C THR A 4 31.09 1.75 13.00
N ILE A 5 29.93 2.03 12.38
CA ILE A 5 29.59 1.45 11.07
C ILE A 5 30.32 2.24 9.97
N ASN A 6 30.88 1.52 9.01
CA ASN A 6 31.48 2.10 7.81
C ASN A 6 30.81 1.55 6.56
N ILE A 7 30.26 2.44 5.73
CA ILE A 7 29.63 2.13 4.46
C ILE A 7 30.32 2.97 3.38
N GLY A 8 31.13 2.32 2.54
CA GLY A 8 31.83 3.00 1.45
C GLY A 8 32.62 4.24 1.86
N GLY A 9 33.28 4.20 3.05
CA GLY A 9 34.05 5.32 3.59
C GLY A 9 33.24 6.31 4.46
N LEU A 10 31.92 6.26 4.44
CA LEU A 10 31.09 7.08 5.32
C LEU A 10 30.91 6.39 6.67
N CYS A 11 31.37 6.99 7.74
CA CYS A 11 31.46 6.41 9.09
C CYS A 11 30.43 7.06 10.03
N ALA A 12 29.64 6.25 10.76
CA ALA A 12 28.71 6.73 11.79
C ALA A 12 28.87 5.95 13.11
N ALA A 13 29.12 6.68 14.21
CA ALA A 13 29.07 6.16 15.57
C ALA A 13 27.59 6.09 16.06
N PRO A 14 27.31 5.35 17.15
CA PRO A 14 25.99 5.40 17.81
C PRO A 14 25.56 6.85 18.12
N GLY A 15 24.28 7.16 17.92
CA GLY A 15 23.74 8.49 18.13
C GLY A 15 24.10 9.52 17.06
N GLN A 16 24.57 9.09 15.88
CA GLN A 16 25.01 10.01 14.84
C GLN A 16 24.15 9.93 13.57
N ARG A 17 24.08 11.09 12.90
CA ARG A 17 23.68 11.25 11.51
C ARG A 17 24.86 11.77 10.72
N VAL A 18 25.19 11.09 9.63
CA VAL A 18 26.26 11.49 8.71
C VAL A 18 25.74 11.55 7.29
N HIS A 19 26.16 12.58 6.57
CA HIS A 19 25.84 12.78 5.15
C HIS A 19 27.14 12.82 4.35
N GLY A 20 27.10 12.34 3.15
CA GLY A 20 28.25 12.38 2.26
C GLY A 20 28.04 11.52 1.03
N PHE A 21 29.14 11.12 0.47
CA PHE A 21 29.18 10.17 -0.62
C PHE A 21 29.80 8.86 -0.11
N ILE A 22 29.18 7.75 -0.49
CA ILE A 22 29.75 6.42 -0.31
C ILE A 22 30.44 6.01 -1.60
N SER A 23 31.60 5.38 -1.48
CA SER A 23 32.37 4.83 -2.59
C SER A 23 32.17 3.33 -2.62
N ILE A 24 31.66 2.78 -3.73
CA ILE A 24 31.44 1.36 -3.95
C ILE A 24 32.02 0.92 -5.31
N GLY A 25 32.07 -0.39 -5.56
CA GLY A 25 32.60 -0.93 -6.81
C GLY A 25 34.09 -0.62 -6.99
N ASP A 26 34.92 -0.88 -5.96
CA ASP A 26 36.35 -0.57 -5.96
C ASP A 26 36.64 0.92 -6.27
N GLY A 27 35.70 1.82 -5.95
CA GLY A 27 35.82 3.27 -6.14
C GLY A 27 35.22 3.79 -7.46
N GLU A 28 34.69 2.92 -8.31
CA GLU A 28 34.11 3.31 -9.60
C GLU A 28 32.83 4.15 -9.43
N PHE A 29 32.05 3.89 -8.36
CA PHE A 29 30.78 4.58 -8.12
C PHE A 29 30.81 5.37 -6.82
N SER A 30 30.37 6.63 -6.90
CA SER A 30 30.26 7.55 -5.76
C SER A 30 28.80 7.98 -5.60
N LEU A 31 28.10 7.48 -4.57
CA LEU A 31 26.67 7.65 -4.39
C LEU A 31 26.33 8.55 -3.20
N PRO A 32 25.41 9.52 -3.34
CA PRO A 32 25.01 10.39 -2.25
C PRO A 32 24.20 9.61 -1.20
N ALA A 33 24.67 9.59 0.04
CA ALA A 33 24.06 8.81 1.10
C ALA A 33 23.89 9.57 2.41
N THR A 34 23.05 9.03 3.28
CA THR A 34 22.90 9.43 4.68
C THR A 34 22.84 8.15 5.52
N ILE A 35 23.61 8.12 6.62
CA ILE A 35 23.48 7.10 7.65
C ILE A 35 22.88 7.76 8.88
N VAL A 36 21.76 7.24 9.35
CA VAL A 36 21.13 7.64 10.63
C VAL A 36 21.22 6.46 11.58
N ARG A 37 21.95 6.63 12.67
CA ARG A 37 22.18 5.58 13.64
C ARG A 37 21.68 5.98 15.02
N GLY A 38 20.82 5.15 15.60
CA GLY A 38 20.38 5.30 16.98
C GLY A 38 21.50 5.02 17.99
N GLU A 39 21.30 5.45 19.23
CA GLU A 39 22.23 5.11 20.32
C GLU A 39 22.13 3.62 20.68
N LYS A 40 20.93 3.04 20.58
CA LYS A 40 20.67 1.63 20.89
C LYS A 40 21.05 0.74 19.71
N PRO A 41 21.72 -0.39 19.92
CA PRO A 41 21.97 -1.37 18.90
C PRO A 41 20.65 -1.97 18.41
N GLY A 42 20.60 -2.35 17.14
CA GLY A 42 19.40 -2.93 16.53
C GLY A 42 19.65 -3.31 15.07
N LYS A 43 18.58 -3.57 14.37
CA LYS A 43 18.59 -3.96 12.96
C LYS A 43 18.97 -2.81 12.03
N THR A 44 19.45 -3.18 10.84
CA THR A 44 19.82 -2.23 9.78
C THR A 44 18.80 -2.29 8.65
N ALA A 45 18.20 -1.16 8.30
CA ALA A 45 17.42 -1.01 7.08
C ALA A 45 18.23 -0.24 6.02
N LEU A 46 18.28 -0.78 4.81
CA LEU A 46 18.75 -0.08 3.63
C LEU A 46 17.55 0.53 2.90
N ILE A 47 17.64 1.80 2.55
CA ILE A 47 16.69 2.51 1.70
C ILE A 47 17.45 2.99 0.47
N THR A 48 16.96 2.65 -0.72
CA THR A 48 17.48 3.18 -1.98
C THR A 48 16.41 4.00 -2.69
N ALA A 49 16.84 4.98 -3.46
CA ALA A 49 16.01 5.72 -4.39
C ALA A 49 16.81 6.02 -5.65
N GLY A 50 16.13 6.37 -6.73
CA GLY A 50 16.77 6.71 -7.98
C GLY A 50 17.57 5.55 -8.59
N ILE A 51 17.11 4.31 -8.43
CA ILE A 51 17.50 3.19 -9.30
C ILE A 51 17.16 3.60 -10.75
N HIS A 52 15.99 4.19 -10.94
CA HIS A 52 15.64 4.93 -12.14
C HIS A 52 15.79 6.43 -11.86
N ALA A 53 16.57 7.11 -12.67
CA ALA A 53 17.00 8.48 -12.40
C ALA A 53 15.90 9.54 -12.60
N GLY A 54 14.83 9.23 -13.36
CA GLY A 54 13.66 10.09 -13.58
C GLY A 54 12.60 10.01 -12.48
N GLU A 55 12.77 9.17 -11.47
CA GLU A 55 11.78 8.91 -10.42
C GLU A 55 11.96 9.83 -9.21
N TYR A 56 11.55 11.09 -9.37
CA TYR A 56 11.92 12.16 -8.45
C TYR A 56 11.21 12.12 -7.10
N VAL A 57 10.01 11.55 -6.99
CA VAL A 57 9.32 11.41 -5.69
C VAL A 57 10.13 10.55 -4.73
N GLY A 58 10.66 9.40 -5.22
CA GLY A 58 11.54 8.52 -4.45
C GLY A 58 12.81 9.23 -4.01
N ILE A 59 13.48 9.91 -4.94
CA ILE A 59 14.73 10.66 -4.70
C ILE A 59 14.52 11.75 -3.66
N GLN A 60 13.50 12.59 -3.83
CA GLN A 60 13.20 13.69 -2.89
C GLN A 60 12.81 13.15 -1.52
N SER A 61 12.05 12.05 -1.47
CA SER A 61 11.69 11.39 -0.22
C SER A 61 12.93 10.87 0.53
N ALA A 62 13.89 10.26 -0.17
CA ALA A 62 15.14 9.78 0.41
C ALA A 62 16.00 10.94 0.97
N ILE A 63 16.08 12.06 0.25
CA ILE A 63 16.76 13.28 0.71
C ILE A 63 16.15 13.79 2.01
N GLU A 64 14.81 13.93 2.04
CA GLU A 64 14.10 14.45 3.19
C GLU A 64 14.09 13.48 4.38
N LEU A 65 13.94 12.17 4.16
CA LEU A 65 14.06 11.16 5.21
C LEU A 65 15.44 11.21 5.89
N GLY A 66 16.51 11.37 5.11
CA GLY A 66 17.86 11.52 5.64
C GLY A 66 18.02 12.70 6.62
N ARG A 67 17.24 13.77 6.40
CA ARG A 67 17.19 14.95 7.29
C ARG A 67 16.23 14.75 8.45
N ASP A 68 15.04 14.17 8.20
CA ASP A 68 13.87 14.25 9.08
C ASP A 68 13.77 13.10 10.10
N LEU A 69 14.46 11.96 9.90
CA LEU A 69 14.49 10.85 10.86
C LEU A 69 15.18 11.31 12.16
N LYS A 70 14.49 11.21 13.29
CA LYS A 70 14.98 11.67 14.58
C LYS A 70 15.84 10.57 15.23
N ILE A 71 17.10 10.87 15.53
CA ILE A 71 18.08 9.93 16.09
C ILE A 71 17.58 9.36 17.41
N GLU A 72 17.01 10.19 18.26
CA GLU A 72 16.47 9.81 19.57
C GLU A 72 15.31 8.81 19.50
N LYS A 73 14.71 8.65 18.32
CA LYS A 73 13.66 7.66 18.03
C LYS A 73 14.17 6.41 17.32
N MET A 74 15.48 6.32 17.09
CA MET A 74 16.07 5.22 16.34
C MET A 74 16.57 4.11 17.27
N THR A 75 16.32 2.87 16.83
CA THR A 75 16.98 1.66 17.36
C THR A 75 17.63 0.95 16.17
N GLY A 76 18.95 0.81 16.20
CA GLY A 76 19.70 0.29 15.04
C GLY A 76 20.07 1.38 14.02
N THR A 77 20.07 1.05 12.75
CA THR A 77 20.64 1.89 11.69
C THR A 77 19.72 1.98 10.47
N VAL A 78 19.62 3.16 9.87
CA VAL A 78 19.05 3.34 8.54
C VAL A 78 20.12 3.91 7.61
N ILE A 79 20.42 3.19 6.53
CA ILE A 79 21.30 3.61 5.45
C ILE A 79 20.41 4.07 4.30
N ILE A 80 20.58 5.31 3.84
CA ILE A 80 19.75 5.90 2.77
C ILE A 80 20.68 6.28 1.62
N VAL A 81 20.54 5.61 0.49
CA VAL A 81 21.18 5.99 -0.79
C VAL A 81 20.17 6.80 -1.58
N LYS A 82 20.47 8.06 -1.82
CA LYS A 82 19.49 9.02 -2.34
C LYS A 82 19.27 8.89 -3.85
N VAL A 83 20.33 8.56 -4.59
CA VAL A 83 20.29 8.35 -6.05
C VAL A 83 21.29 7.25 -6.40
N VAL A 84 20.81 6.10 -6.83
CA VAL A 84 21.69 4.99 -7.26
C VAL A 84 22.14 5.21 -8.69
N GLY A 85 21.24 5.53 -9.63
CA GLY A 85 21.55 5.89 -11.01
C GLY A 85 22.02 7.35 -11.14
N ARG A 86 23.05 7.71 -10.36
CA ARG A 86 23.49 9.11 -10.21
C ARG A 86 23.96 9.73 -11.52
N ASP A 87 24.67 8.99 -12.35
CA ASP A 87 25.21 9.53 -13.60
C ASP A 87 24.05 9.92 -14.56
N GLU A 88 23.05 9.08 -14.68
CA GLU A 88 21.86 9.34 -15.48
C GLU A 88 21.05 10.52 -14.89
N PHE A 89 20.95 10.62 -13.57
CA PHE A 89 20.29 11.74 -12.90
C PHE A 89 20.96 13.09 -13.19
N GLU A 90 22.30 13.15 -13.03
CA GLU A 90 23.07 14.38 -13.28
C GLU A 90 23.11 14.77 -14.77
N ASN A 91 22.91 13.81 -15.67
CA ASN A 91 22.83 14.03 -17.12
C ASN A 91 21.40 14.14 -17.69
N ARG A 92 20.35 14.05 -16.84
CA ARG A 92 18.93 14.09 -17.25
C ARG A 92 18.59 13.06 -18.33
N HIS A 93 19.05 11.83 -18.14
CA HIS A 93 18.87 10.77 -19.15
C HIS A 93 17.74 9.79 -18.82
N GLY A 94 16.98 10.00 -17.73
CA GLY A 94 15.86 9.13 -17.32
C GLY A 94 16.34 7.79 -16.75
N SER A 95 15.61 6.73 -17.02
CA SER A 95 15.74 5.44 -16.32
C SER A 95 16.70 4.46 -16.97
N LEU A 96 17.10 4.70 -18.23
CA LEU A 96 17.99 3.79 -18.95
C LEU A 96 19.42 4.29 -18.98
N CYS A 97 20.37 3.36 -18.92
CA CYS A 97 21.78 3.67 -19.09
C CYS A 97 22.02 4.34 -20.44
N ARG A 98 22.60 5.54 -20.43
CA ARG A 98 22.89 6.32 -21.64
C ARG A 98 23.83 5.59 -22.62
N GLU A 99 24.74 4.79 -22.10
CA GLU A 99 25.76 4.13 -22.88
C GLU A 99 25.28 2.82 -23.51
N THR A 100 24.44 2.06 -22.78
CA THR A 100 24.06 0.69 -23.16
C THR A 100 22.57 0.52 -23.42
N GLY A 101 21.72 1.47 -23.00
CA GLY A 101 20.26 1.34 -23.04
C GLY A 101 19.68 0.36 -22.03
N GLU A 102 20.50 -0.17 -21.12
CA GLU A 102 20.06 -1.13 -20.10
C GLU A 102 19.22 -0.45 -19.02
N ASN A 103 18.27 -1.20 -18.48
CA ASN A 103 17.52 -0.82 -17.26
C ASN A 103 18.24 -1.42 -16.04
N LEU A 104 18.69 -0.56 -15.11
CA LEU A 104 19.39 -1.00 -13.90
C LEU A 104 18.55 -1.98 -13.08
N ASN A 105 17.23 -1.75 -12.99
CA ASN A 105 16.31 -2.63 -12.25
C ASN A 105 15.90 -3.91 -13.02
N ARG A 106 16.73 -4.30 -14.01
CA ARG A 106 16.58 -5.57 -14.75
C ARG A 106 17.87 -6.41 -14.75
N VAL A 107 18.97 -5.87 -14.19
CA VAL A 107 20.27 -6.51 -14.25
C VAL A 107 20.79 -7.05 -12.90
N PHE A 108 20.05 -6.89 -11.79
CA PHE A 108 20.43 -7.46 -10.51
C PHE A 108 20.48 -9.00 -10.53
N PRO A 109 21.55 -9.64 -10.01
CA PRO A 109 22.59 -9.11 -9.11
C PRO A 109 23.76 -8.39 -9.78
N GLY A 110 23.79 -8.27 -11.09
CA GLY A 110 24.92 -7.73 -11.81
C GLY A 110 26.12 -8.70 -11.96
N LYS A 111 27.21 -8.16 -12.49
CA LYS A 111 28.48 -8.88 -12.66
C LYS A 111 29.64 -7.95 -12.39
N LYS A 112 30.70 -8.45 -11.74
CA LYS A 112 31.88 -7.66 -11.40
C LYS A 112 32.58 -7.07 -12.64
N ASP A 113 32.66 -7.85 -13.71
CA ASP A 113 33.31 -7.50 -14.98
C ASP A 113 32.30 -7.28 -16.10
N GLY A 114 31.06 -6.85 -15.77
CA GLY A 114 29.99 -6.63 -16.71
C GLY A 114 29.94 -5.22 -17.30
N THR A 115 28.78 -4.87 -17.83
CA THR A 115 28.48 -3.50 -18.26
C THR A 115 28.50 -2.53 -17.07
N LYS A 116 28.40 -1.23 -17.33
CA LYS A 116 28.35 -0.21 -16.27
C LYS A 116 27.23 -0.51 -15.26
N TYR A 117 26.03 -0.85 -15.70
CA TYR A 117 24.91 -1.16 -14.82
C TYR A 117 25.03 -2.52 -14.14
N GLU A 118 25.59 -3.55 -14.82
CA GLU A 118 25.89 -4.81 -14.16
C GLU A 118 26.91 -4.65 -13.03
N LYS A 119 27.95 -3.82 -13.21
CA LYS A 119 28.94 -3.49 -12.17
C LYS A 119 28.30 -2.73 -11.01
N LEU A 120 27.46 -1.70 -11.30
CA LEU A 120 26.78 -0.94 -10.28
C LEU A 120 25.85 -1.83 -9.45
N ALA A 121 25.03 -2.68 -10.11
CA ALA A 121 24.17 -3.63 -9.44
C ALA A 121 24.96 -4.60 -8.56
N TYR A 122 26.08 -5.13 -9.06
CA TYR A 122 26.97 -6.00 -8.32
C TYR A 122 27.53 -5.31 -7.05
N ALA A 123 27.96 -4.05 -7.16
CA ALA A 123 28.47 -3.28 -6.03
C ALA A 123 27.37 -2.99 -5.00
N VAL A 124 26.15 -2.59 -5.44
CA VAL A 124 24.99 -2.38 -4.56
C VAL A 124 24.64 -3.64 -3.78
N VAL A 125 24.63 -4.81 -4.44
CA VAL A 125 24.36 -6.09 -3.77
C VAL A 125 25.43 -6.40 -2.72
N ASN A 126 26.68 -6.37 -3.10
CA ASN A 126 27.76 -6.87 -2.25
C ASN A 126 28.17 -5.92 -1.14
N GLU A 127 28.06 -4.61 -1.36
CA GLU A 127 28.57 -3.61 -0.44
C GLU A 127 27.47 -2.90 0.36
N LEU A 128 26.20 -2.96 -0.10
CA LEU A 128 25.07 -2.33 0.59
C LEU A 128 24.01 -3.35 1.04
N GLN A 129 23.39 -4.10 0.14
CA GLN A 129 22.31 -5.03 0.49
C GLN A 129 22.74 -6.08 1.51
N LYS A 130 23.90 -6.70 1.35
CA LYS A 130 24.47 -7.69 2.29
C LYS A 130 24.74 -7.14 3.70
N LYS A 131 24.72 -5.84 3.90
CA LYS A 131 24.89 -5.18 5.21
C LYS A 131 23.58 -4.83 5.88
N ALA A 132 22.44 -5.13 5.24
CA ALA A 132 21.12 -4.79 5.72
C ALA A 132 20.34 -6.04 6.15
N ASP A 133 19.51 -5.87 7.19
CA ASP A 133 18.54 -6.87 7.60
C ASP A 133 17.21 -6.72 6.81
N TYR A 134 16.92 -5.50 6.31
CA TYR A 134 15.70 -5.16 5.57
C TYR A 134 16.01 -4.19 4.44
N TYR A 135 15.23 -4.27 3.36
CA TYR A 135 15.45 -3.42 2.21
C TYR A 135 14.15 -2.75 1.74
N ILE A 136 14.23 -1.45 1.49
CA ILE A 136 13.12 -0.61 0.99
C ILE A 136 13.61 0.13 -0.24
N ASP A 137 13.00 -0.11 -1.38
CA ASP A 137 13.32 0.55 -2.65
C ASP A 137 12.25 1.58 -2.99
N LEU A 138 12.64 2.83 -3.22
CA LEU A 138 11.73 3.94 -3.48
C LEU A 138 11.71 4.27 -4.96
N HIS A 139 10.56 4.05 -5.56
CA HIS A 139 10.26 4.28 -6.96
C HIS A 139 9.11 5.23 -7.17
N SER A 140 8.92 5.68 -8.39
CA SER A 140 7.74 6.37 -8.90
C SER A 140 7.53 5.98 -10.36
N GLY A 141 6.41 6.37 -10.96
CA GLY A 141 6.30 6.31 -12.42
C GLY A 141 7.42 7.13 -13.04
N ASP A 142 8.03 6.59 -14.09
CA ASP A 142 9.12 7.21 -14.83
C ASP A 142 8.69 8.55 -15.47
N ASP A 143 9.56 9.15 -16.27
CA ASP A 143 9.31 10.41 -16.98
C ASP A 143 8.00 10.43 -17.78
N TYR A 144 7.52 9.25 -18.19
CA TYR A 144 6.36 9.08 -19.05
C TYR A 144 5.27 8.17 -18.47
N GLU A 145 5.31 7.83 -17.19
CA GLU A 145 4.35 6.92 -16.60
C GLU A 145 3.44 7.60 -15.59
N LYS A 146 2.13 7.33 -15.69
CA LYS A 146 1.11 7.65 -14.69
C LYS A 146 0.74 6.39 -13.95
N LEU A 147 0.79 6.43 -12.61
CA LEU A 147 0.42 5.30 -11.77
C LEU A 147 -0.62 5.68 -10.70
N THR A 148 -1.33 4.68 -10.19
CA THR A 148 -1.98 4.77 -8.88
C THR A 148 -0.96 4.32 -7.84
N PRO A 149 -0.89 4.92 -6.64
CA PRO A 149 0.09 4.47 -5.65
C PRO A 149 -0.10 3.00 -5.27
N TYR A 150 0.99 2.23 -5.26
CA TYR A 150 0.98 0.82 -4.84
C TYR A 150 2.35 0.38 -4.31
N VAL A 151 2.43 -0.82 -3.76
CA VAL A 151 3.66 -1.39 -3.23
C VAL A 151 3.86 -2.80 -3.75
N TYR A 152 5.07 -3.11 -4.22
CA TYR A 152 5.49 -4.49 -4.47
C TYR A 152 6.09 -5.12 -3.21
N TYR A 153 5.81 -6.40 -2.98
CA TYR A 153 6.56 -7.21 -2.04
C TYR A 153 7.12 -8.47 -2.73
N ALA A 154 8.26 -8.93 -2.25
CA ALA A 154 8.94 -10.07 -2.84
C ALA A 154 8.16 -11.37 -2.58
N GLY A 155 7.82 -12.10 -3.65
CA GLY A 155 7.06 -13.34 -3.59
C GLY A 155 7.86 -14.60 -3.92
N LYS A 156 9.01 -14.45 -4.57
CA LYS A 156 9.92 -15.56 -4.92
C LYS A 156 11.15 -15.56 -4.01
N ALA A 157 10.93 -15.84 -2.73
CA ALA A 157 11.95 -15.94 -1.72
C ALA A 157 11.60 -17.06 -0.73
N ASP A 158 12.42 -17.24 0.31
CA ASP A 158 12.06 -18.09 1.44
C ASP A 158 10.69 -17.68 2.02
N PRO A 159 9.86 -18.62 2.47
CA PRO A 159 8.51 -18.33 2.98
C PRO A 159 8.50 -17.30 4.11
N GLU A 160 9.48 -17.31 5.03
CA GLU A 160 9.52 -16.33 6.13
C GLU A 160 9.95 -14.95 5.62
N VAL A 161 10.86 -14.88 4.65
CA VAL A 161 11.25 -13.62 3.96
C VAL A 161 10.07 -13.04 3.22
N THR A 162 9.33 -13.85 2.45
CA THR A 162 8.11 -13.44 1.74
C THR A 162 7.04 -12.93 2.71
N LYS A 163 6.85 -13.61 3.83
CA LYS A 163 5.89 -13.21 4.87
C LYS A 163 6.24 -11.86 5.49
N ILE A 164 7.51 -11.64 5.86
CA ILE A 164 7.96 -10.35 6.42
C ILE A 164 7.85 -9.26 5.36
N SER A 165 8.24 -9.51 4.11
CA SER A 165 8.09 -8.57 2.99
C SER A 165 6.63 -8.15 2.79
N ARG A 166 5.69 -9.10 2.85
CA ARG A 166 4.25 -8.82 2.82
C ARG A 166 3.82 -7.96 3.99
N GLN A 167 4.25 -8.30 5.21
CA GLN A 167 3.92 -7.51 6.41
C GLN A 167 4.47 -6.08 6.34
N MET A 168 5.65 -5.88 5.73
CA MET A 168 6.17 -4.54 5.42
C MET A 168 5.27 -3.80 4.44
N ALA A 169 4.82 -4.45 3.36
CA ALA A 169 3.90 -3.87 2.38
C ALA A 169 2.55 -3.49 3.01
N GLU A 170 2.03 -4.29 3.92
CA GLU A 170 0.80 -4.03 4.68
C GLU A 170 0.88 -2.76 5.55
N GLN A 171 2.08 -2.20 5.81
CA GLN A 171 2.24 -0.94 6.56
C GLN A 171 2.09 0.31 5.69
N VAL A 172 2.09 0.15 4.37
CA VAL A 172 2.06 1.25 3.40
C VAL A 172 0.62 1.76 3.20
N ASP A 173 0.43 3.07 3.14
CA ASP A 173 -0.89 3.70 2.97
C ASP A 173 -1.22 3.89 1.48
N VAL A 174 -1.37 2.78 0.77
CA VAL A 174 -1.70 2.71 -0.65
C VAL A 174 -2.90 1.79 -0.89
N PRO A 175 -3.65 1.96 -1.99
CA PRO A 175 -4.81 1.10 -2.27
C PRO A 175 -4.44 -0.34 -2.64
N TYR A 176 -3.25 -0.58 -3.19
CA TYR A 176 -2.89 -1.88 -3.74
C TYR A 176 -1.50 -2.35 -3.31
N MET A 177 -1.34 -3.66 -3.14
CA MET A 177 -0.05 -4.32 -3.01
C MET A 177 0.05 -5.48 -4.01
N VAL A 178 1.22 -5.66 -4.59
CA VAL A 178 1.49 -6.64 -5.63
C VAL A 178 2.53 -7.63 -5.17
N LYS A 179 2.20 -8.92 -5.23
CA LYS A 179 3.16 -9.99 -5.01
C LYS A 179 4.02 -10.17 -6.26
N SER A 180 5.31 -9.95 -6.14
CA SER A 180 6.22 -10.18 -7.27
C SER A 180 6.47 -11.67 -7.49
N GLU A 181 6.38 -12.10 -8.74
CA GLU A 181 6.62 -13.49 -9.14
C GLU A 181 8.01 -13.71 -9.76
N VAL A 182 8.95 -12.78 -9.57
CA VAL A 182 10.33 -12.89 -10.01
C VAL A 182 11.32 -12.88 -8.85
N ALA A 183 12.44 -13.59 -8.99
CA ALA A 183 13.47 -13.73 -7.94
C ALA A 183 14.72 -12.88 -8.20
N SER A 184 14.89 -12.36 -9.41
CA SER A 184 16.09 -11.61 -9.81
C SER A 184 15.74 -10.58 -10.90
N GLY A 185 16.73 -9.82 -11.32
CA GLY A 185 16.56 -8.71 -12.26
C GLY A 185 16.29 -7.40 -11.52
N GLY A 186 15.27 -7.35 -10.66
CA GLY A 186 15.02 -6.21 -9.79
C GLY A 186 15.83 -6.24 -8.51
N SER A 187 16.15 -5.05 -7.98
CA SER A 187 16.97 -4.85 -6.79
C SER A 187 16.36 -5.52 -5.54
N TYR A 188 15.08 -5.23 -5.23
CA TYR A 188 14.39 -5.78 -4.07
C TYR A 188 14.09 -7.28 -4.22
N ASN A 189 13.83 -7.75 -5.45
CA ASN A 189 13.60 -9.17 -5.72
C ASN A 189 14.84 -9.99 -5.37
N TYR A 190 16.01 -9.53 -5.87
CA TYR A 190 17.26 -10.22 -5.60
C TYR A 190 17.65 -10.16 -4.11
N ALA A 191 17.47 -9.02 -3.45
CA ALA A 191 17.72 -8.90 -2.00
C ALA A 191 16.90 -9.94 -1.23
N ALA A 192 15.60 -10.09 -1.56
CA ALA A 192 14.74 -11.09 -0.92
C ALA A 192 15.18 -12.53 -1.22
N SER A 193 15.60 -12.83 -2.44
CA SER A 193 16.14 -14.17 -2.79
C SER A 193 17.42 -14.52 -2.01
N CYS A 194 18.12 -13.49 -1.50
CA CYS A 194 19.27 -13.63 -0.60
C CYS A 194 18.92 -13.61 0.90
N GLY A 195 17.62 -13.67 1.25
CA GLY A 195 17.18 -13.73 2.64
C GLY A 195 16.91 -12.37 3.29
N ILE A 196 16.88 -11.27 2.54
CA ILE A 196 16.65 -9.91 3.03
C ILE A 196 15.20 -9.50 2.71
N PRO A 197 14.26 -9.46 3.69
CA PRO A 197 12.90 -9.02 3.45
C PRO A 197 12.87 -7.62 2.82
N SER A 198 12.09 -7.48 1.73
CA SER A 198 12.18 -6.29 0.89
C SER A 198 10.85 -5.92 0.23
N VAL A 199 10.68 -4.61 0.04
CA VAL A 199 9.55 -3.99 -0.67
C VAL A 199 10.03 -2.92 -1.63
N LEU A 200 9.21 -2.64 -2.65
CA LEU A 200 9.39 -1.52 -3.56
C LEU A 200 8.12 -0.68 -3.55
N LEU A 201 8.25 0.61 -3.24
CA LEU A 201 7.15 1.56 -3.16
C LEU A 201 7.06 2.37 -4.45
N GLU A 202 5.84 2.50 -4.98
CA GLU A 202 5.52 3.27 -6.19
C GLU A 202 4.58 4.42 -5.87
N ARG A 203 5.03 5.67 -6.07
CA ARG A 203 4.23 6.89 -5.88
C ARG A 203 4.65 8.00 -6.82
N GLY A 204 3.68 8.75 -7.39
CA GLY A 204 3.94 9.82 -8.34
C GLY A 204 4.31 9.31 -9.73
N GLY A 205 4.87 10.15 -10.58
CA GLY A 205 5.27 9.82 -11.94
C GLY A 205 5.34 11.04 -12.84
N MET A 206 5.51 10.84 -14.14
CA MET A 206 5.59 11.91 -15.15
C MET A 206 6.81 12.83 -14.97
N GLY A 207 7.91 12.34 -14.40
CA GLY A 207 9.07 13.19 -14.10
C GLY A 207 8.75 14.36 -13.18
N ASP A 208 7.73 14.20 -12.34
CA ASP A 208 7.30 15.21 -11.34
C ASP A 208 7.64 14.75 -9.92
N TRP A 209 7.57 15.69 -8.95
CA TRP A 209 7.82 15.43 -7.53
C TRP A 209 6.84 16.19 -6.64
N ASP A 210 5.60 15.89 -6.76
CA ASP A 210 4.54 16.47 -5.95
C ASP A 210 4.82 16.34 -4.44
N THR A 211 4.64 17.43 -3.72
CA THR A 211 4.95 17.51 -2.28
C THR A 211 4.10 16.57 -1.43
N GLU A 212 2.86 16.30 -1.85
CA GLU A 212 1.97 15.38 -1.12
C GLU A 212 2.40 13.93 -1.30
N GLU A 213 2.83 13.54 -2.51
CA GLU A 213 3.37 12.21 -2.75
C GLU A 213 4.69 11.98 -2.00
N VAL A 214 5.58 12.97 -1.96
CA VAL A 214 6.80 12.94 -1.14
C VAL A 214 6.47 12.78 0.34
N ARG A 215 5.49 13.54 0.85
CA ARG A 215 5.03 13.45 2.25
C ARG A 215 4.45 12.07 2.56
N SER A 216 3.65 11.52 1.64
CA SER A 216 3.04 10.21 1.75
C SER A 216 4.09 9.10 1.75
N MET A 217 5.03 9.11 0.82
CA MET A 217 6.12 8.13 0.76
C MET A 217 6.98 8.15 2.04
N LYS A 218 7.31 9.33 2.57
CA LYS A 218 8.03 9.44 3.86
C LYS A 218 7.22 8.88 5.03
N ARG A 219 5.90 9.04 5.04
CA ARG A 219 5.00 8.47 6.05
C ARG A 219 5.00 6.94 5.96
N ASP A 220 4.95 6.40 4.76
CA ASP A 220 4.97 4.96 4.49
C ASP A 220 6.28 4.33 4.95
N VAL A 221 7.42 4.90 4.58
CA VAL A 221 8.74 4.42 5.05
C VAL A 221 8.81 4.43 6.58
N ARG A 222 8.35 5.51 7.24
CA ARG A 222 8.34 5.54 8.71
C ARG A 222 7.41 4.48 9.31
N SER A 223 6.31 4.13 8.63
CA SER A 223 5.41 3.07 9.07
C SER A 223 6.07 1.69 8.98
N ILE A 224 6.79 1.43 7.91
CA ILE A 224 7.61 0.21 7.77
C ILE A 224 8.68 0.17 8.85
N LEU A 225 9.45 1.25 9.03
CA LEU A 225 10.51 1.29 10.06
C LEU A 225 9.98 1.08 11.48
N ARG A 226 8.75 1.57 11.79
CA ARG A 226 8.08 1.30 13.08
C ARG A 226 7.71 -0.17 13.23
N PHE A 227 7.12 -0.76 12.20
CA PHE A 227 6.80 -2.18 12.19
C PHE A 227 8.04 -3.05 12.43
N LEU A 228 9.18 -2.67 11.83
CA LEU A 228 10.45 -3.36 11.99
C LEU A 228 11.16 -3.09 13.34
N GLY A 229 10.59 -2.24 14.20
CA GLY A 229 11.20 -1.86 15.48
C GLY A 229 12.46 -0.98 15.37
N ILE A 230 12.69 -0.37 14.19
CA ILE A 230 13.84 0.50 13.92
C ILE A 230 13.56 1.96 14.28
N TYR A 231 12.29 2.39 14.20
CA TYR A 231 11.88 3.76 14.50
C TYR A 231 10.70 3.79 15.47
N ASP A 232 10.81 4.59 16.52
CA ASP A 232 9.75 4.74 17.52
C ASP A 232 8.78 5.89 17.16
N GLY A 233 7.52 5.73 17.57
CA GLY A 233 6.48 6.74 17.39
C GLY A 233 5.09 6.16 17.18
N HIS A 234 4.09 7.03 17.25
CA HIS A 234 2.71 6.63 17.03
C HIS A 234 2.44 6.26 15.57
N ALA A 235 1.56 5.29 15.37
CA ALA A 235 1.07 4.94 14.05
C ALA A 235 0.34 6.14 13.44
N SER A 236 0.57 6.38 12.16
CA SER A 236 -0.18 7.39 11.40
C SER A 236 -1.56 6.82 11.04
N LEU A 237 -2.58 7.68 11.01
CA LEU A 237 -3.86 7.31 10.41
C LEU A 237 -3.62 6.95 8.94
N ARG A 238 -4.19 5.84 8.51
CA ARG A 238 -4.13 5.37 7.13
C ARG A 238 -5.47 5.58 6.43
N LYS A 239 -5.40 5.97 5.18
CA LYS A 239 -6.56 6.05 4.29
C LYS A 239 -6.89 4.70 3.66
N TYR A 240 -5.84 3.90 3.40
CA TYR A 240 -5.95 2.63 2.71
C TYR A 240 -5.38 1.48 3.53
N TYR A 241 -5.91 0.29 3.26
CA TYR A 241 -5.35 -1.01 3.61
C TYR A 241 -5.14 -1.73 2.29
N PRO A 242 -3.89 -2.00 1.88
CA PRO A 242 -3.61 -2.47 0.53
C PRO A 242 -4.35 -3.76 0.18
N LEU A 243 -5.08 -3.75 -0.94
CA LEU A 243 -5.67 -4.95 -1.53
C LEU A 243 -4.61 -5.67 -2.35
N ASN A 244 -4.60 -7.01 -2.29
CA ASN A 244 -3.70 -7.80 -3.12
C ASN A 244 -4.11 -7.69 -4.60
N VAL A 245 -3.11 -7.43 -5.45
CA VAL A 245 -3.25 -7.53 -6.90
C VAL A 245 -2.38 -8.70 -7.38
N THR A 246 -2.99 -9.57 -8.13
CA THR A 246 -2.38 -10.80 -8.68
C THR A 246 -2.53 -10.85 -10.18
N GLN A 247 -1.87 -11.83 -10.83
CA GLN A 247 -1.94 -12.04 -12.27
C GLN A 247 -1.66 -10.76 -13.05
N VAL A 248 -0.63 -10.02 -12.63
CA VAL A 248 -0.28 -8.74 -13.25
C VAL A 248 0.16 -8.97 -14.70
N GLN A 249 -0.44 -8.20 -15.60
CA GLN A 249 -0.12 -8.14 -17.01
C GLN A 249 0.62 -6.85 -17.32
N TYR A 250 1.71 -6.97 -18.06
CA TYR A 250 2.51 -5.84 -18.53
C TYR A 250 2.39 -5.82 -20.06
N GLN A 251 1.52 -4.96 -20.58
CA GLN A 251 1.35 -4.82 -22.02
C GLN A 251 2.32 -3.79 -22.57
N SER A 252 3.11 -4.23 -23.55
CA SER A 252 3.95 -3.35 -24.39
C SER A 252 3.23 -3.02 -25.68
N ALA A 253 3.53 -1.87 -26.28
CA ALA A 253 2.98 -1.48 -27.57
C ALA A 253 3.56 -2.33 -28.70
N SER A 254 2.72 -2.85 -29.59
CA SER A 254 3.16 -3.58 -30.79
C SER A 254 3.66 -2.65 -31.89
N TYR A 255 3.31 -1.36 -31.80
CA TYR A 255 3.65 -0.32 -32.77
C TYR A 255 4.14 0.94 -32.07
N THR A 256 5.08 1.64 -32.68
CA THR A 256 5.34 3.04 -32.33
C THR A 256 4.20 3.90 -32.83
N GLY A 257 3.62 4.73 -31.98
CA GLY A 257 2.47 5.56 -32.32
C GLY A 257 2.01 6.46 -31.18
N MET A 258 0.78 6.92 -31.27
CA MET A 258 0.13 7.75 -30.27
C MET A 258 -0.80 6.89 -29.41
N TRP A 259 -0.60 6.95 -28.09
CA TRP A 259 -1.41 6.25 -27.10
C TRP A 259 -2.60 7.08 -26.63
N TYR A 260 -3.79 6.52 -26.76
CA TYR A 260 -5.05 7.11 -26.33
C TYR A 260 -5.72 6.22 -25.27
N PRO A 261 -5.39 6.40 -23.98
CA PRO A 261 -5.99 5.60 -22.92
C PRO A 261 -7.49 5.86 -22.76
N GLN A 262 -8.28 4.81 -22.55
CA GLN A 262 -9.70 4.87 -22.24
C GLN A 262 -9.96 4.72 -20.73
N LYS A 263 -8.95 4.31 -19.98
CA LYS A 263 -8.96 4.15 -18.55
C LYS A 263 -7.79 4.94 -17.94
N LYS A 264 -7.89 5.28 -16.66
CA LYS A 264 -6.82 5.93 -15.89
C LYS A 264 -6.20 4.93 -14.94
N ALA A 265 -5.00 5.22 -14.46
CA ALA A 265 -4.41 4.48 -13.35
C ALA A 265 -5.35 4.55 -12.13
N GLY A 266 -5.63 3.39 -11.53
CA GLY A 266 -6.60 3.20 -10.45
C GLY A 266 -8.02 2.86 -10.90
N ASP A 267 -8.37 3.01 -12.18
CA ASP A 267 -9.68 2.62 -12.70
C ASP A 267 -9.83 1.09 -12.72
N LEU A 268 -11.04 0.64 -12.37
CA LEU A 268 -11.45 -0.75 -12.53
C LEU A 268 -11.94 -1.00 -13.96
N PHE A 269 -11.80 -2.25 -14.40
CA PHE A 269 -12.28 -2.71 -15.69
C PHE A 269 -12.70 -4.18 -15.61
N THR A 270 -13.46 -4.63 -16.62
CA THR A 270 -13.87 -6.03 -16.80
C THR A 270 -13.15 -6.65 -17.98
N GLU A 271 -13.14 -7.99 -18.03
CA GLU A 271 -12.57 -8.75 -19.16
C GLU A 271 -13.18 -8.30 -20.48
N GLY A 272 -12.31 -8.13 -21.49
CA GLY A 272 -12.69 -7.70 -22.82
C GLY A 272 -12.87 -6.20 -23.00
N GLU A 273 -12.81 -5.38 -21.93
CA GLU A 273 -12.84 -3.92 -22.08
C GLU A 273 -11.58 -3.42 -22.81
N ILE A 274 -11.79 -2.38 -23.61
CA ILE A 274 -10.68 -1.68 -24.29
C ILE A 274 -10.06 -0.69 -23.28
N LEU A 275 -8.79 -0.89 -22.98
CA LEU A 275 -8.02 -0.04 -22.09
C LEU A 275 -7.47 1.20 -22.77
N GLY A 276 -7.28 1.13 -24.10
CA GLY A 276 -6.81 2.22 -24.93
C GLY A 276 -6.49 1.81 -26.36
N TYR A 277 -6.04 2.77 -27.14
CA TYR A 277 -5.70 2.60 -28.56
C TYR A 277 -4.31 3.14 -28.85
N VAL A 278 -3.56 2.45 -29.73
CA VAL A 278 -2.39 3.03 -30.41
C VAL A 278 -2.82 3.42 -31.81
N LYS A 279 -2.56 4.67 -32.21
CA LYS A 279 -2.90 5.20 -33.53
C LYS A 279 -1.67 5.71 -34.27
N ASP A 280 -1.79 5.78 -35.62
CA ASP A 280 -0.81 6.42 -36.48
C ASP A 280 -1.05 7.95 -36.61
N TYR A 281 -0.27 8.62 -37.45
CA TYR A 281 -0.38 10.06 -37.71
C TYR A 281 -1.62 10.46 -38.50
N GLU A 282 -2.30 9.51 -39.17
CA GLU A 282 -3.54 9.69 -39.91
C GLU A 282 -4.78 9.31 -39.10
N ASP A 283 -4.61 9.11 -37.78
CA ASP A 283 -5.67 8.72 -36.81
C ASP A 283 -6.25 7.29 -37.03
N ASN A 284 -5.54 6.43 -37.80
CA ASN A 284 -5.94 5.04 -37.91
C ASN A 284 -5.52 4.26 -36.66
N ILE A 285 -6.39 3.36 -36.21
CA ILE A 285 -6.08 2.48 -35.07
C ILE A 285 -5.12 1.38 -35.57
N LEU A 286 -3.92 1.35 -34.96
CA LEU A 286 -2.92 0.31 -35.18
C LEU A 286 -3.09 -0.86 -34.21
N GLU A 287 -3.54 -0.59 -32.99
CA GLU A 287 -3.67 -1.57 -31.91
C GLU A 287 -4.77 -1.18 -30.94
N ASN A 288 -5.53 -2.19 -30.46
CA ASN A 288 -6.43 -2.08 -29.32
C ASN A 288 -5.78 -2.79 -28.13
N SER A 289 -5.55 -2.07 -27.04
CA SER A 289 -5.19 -2.69 -25.77
C SER A 289 -6.46 -3.20 -25.10
N VAL A 290 -6.58 -4.52 -24.95
CA VAL A 290 -7.76 -5.19 -24.41
C VAL A 290 -7.40 -5.86 -23.08
N ALA A 291 -8.29 -5.79 -22.10
CA ALA A 291 -8.14 -6.45 -20.81
C ALA A 291 -8.36 -7.98 -20.93
N TYR A 292 -7.43 -8.77 -20.38
CA TYR A 292 -7.49 -10.24 -20.37
C TYR A 292 -8.11 -10.81 -19.08
N GLY A 293 -8.84 -10.01 -18.32
CA GLY A 293 -9.53 -10.38 -17.08
C GLY A 293 -9.97 -9.13 -16.35
N ASP A 294 -10.80 -9.29 -15.33
CA ASP A 294 -11.22 -8.18 -14.47
C ASP A 294 -10.05 -7.68 -13.61
N GLY A 295 -9.97 -6.37 -13.36
CA GLY A 295 -8.87 -5.85 -12.56
C GLY A 295 -8.83 -4.35 -12.35
N VAL A 296 -7.63 -3.87 -12.05
CA VAL A 296 -7.30 -2.45 -11.84
C VAL A 296 -6.06 -2.07 -12.63
N ILE A 297 -6.07 -0.88 -13.23
CA ILE A 297 -4.88 -0.29 -13.88
C ILE A 297 -3.90 0.15 -12.77
N LEU A 298 -2.70 -0.42 -12.77
CA LEU A 298 -1.63 -0.03 -11.85
C LEU A 298 -0.89 1.20 -12.38
N TYR A 299 -0.42 1.12 -13.62
CA TYR A 299 0.19 2.25 -14.32
C TYR A 299 -0.04 2.19 -15.84
N GLN A 300 0.20 3.29 -16.51
CA GLN A 300 0.17 3.38 -17.96
C GLN A 300 1.05 4.52 -18.47
N ALA A 301 1.40 4.44 -19.76
CA ALA A 301 2.05 5.55 -20.45
C ALA A 301 1.21 6.82 -20.30
N GLY A 302 1.82 7.85 -19.79
CA GLY A 302 1.21 9.18 -19.59
C GLY A 302 1.55 10.15 -20.71
N SER A 303 2.55 9.82 -21.54
CA SER A 303 2.90 10.55 -22.76
C SER A 303 1.94 10.21 -23.90
N LEU A 304 1.84 11.09 -24.87
CA LEU A 304 1.12 10.79 -26.11
C LEU A 304 1.83 9.69 -26.91
N GLN A 305 3.17 9.71 -26.92
CA GLN A 305 4.00 8.75 -27.65
C GLN A 305 4.14 7.44 -26.89
N VAL A 306 4.04 6.32 -27.59
CA VAL A 306 4.55 5.00 -27.18
C VAL A 306 5.49 4.47 -28.25
N LEU A 307 6.51 3.74 -27.81
CA LEU A 307 7.47 3.08 -28.69
C LEU A 307 7.11 1.60 -28.82
N LYS A 308 7.34 1.04 -29.99
CA LYS A 308 7.24 -0.42 -30.17
C LYS A 308 8.11 -1.13 -29.11
N ASP A 309 7.55 -2.17 -28.52
CA ASP A 309 8.12 -2.97 -27.42
C ASP A 309 8.33 -2.19 -26.10
N GLY A 310 7.95 -0.90 -26.05
CA GLY A 310 7.95 -0.08 -24.85
C GLY A 310 6.74 -0.33 -23.95
N PRO A 311 6.82 -0.03 -22.63
CA PRO A 311 5.73 -0.22 -21.70
C PRO A 311 4.55 0.69 -22.05
N MET A 312 3.34 0.14 -22.05
CA MET A 312 2.12 0.84 -22.39
C MET A 312 1.14 0.89 -21.23
N VAL A 313 0.76 -0.26 -20.69
CA VAL A 313 -0.15 -0.36 -19.56
C VAL A 313 0.15 -1.60 -18.72
N ALA A 314 0.11 -1.45 -17.39
CA ALA A 314 0.15 -2.56 -16.47
C ALA A 314 -1.11 -2.59 -15.61
N TYR A 315 -1.67 -3.78 -15.46
CA TYR A 315 -2.89 -4.01 -14.72
C TYR A 315 -2.89 -5.40 -14.07
N GLY A 316 -3.73 -5.61 -13.08
CA GLY A 316 -3.84 -6.92 -12.47
C GLY A 316 -5.18 -7.13 -11.80
N ARG A 317 -5.47 -8.40 -11.49
CA ARG A 317 -6.69 -8.81 -10.82
C ARG A 317 -6.61 -8.47 -9.34
N ILE A 318 -7.64 -7.78 -8.82
CA ILE A 318 -7.77 -7.62 -7.38
C ILE A 318 -8.16 -8.97 -6.79
N SER A 319 -7.26 -9.51 -5.97
CA SER A 319 -7.53 -10.70 -5.19
C SER A 319 -8.04 -10.26 -3.82
N TYR A 320 -9.29 -10.47 -3.60
CA TYR A 320 -9.83 -10.42 -2.26
C TYR A 320 -9.36 -11.72 -1.59
N GLU A 321 -8.24 -11.69 -0.86
CA GLU A 321 -7.89 -12.76 0.10
C GLU A 321 -8.89 -12.74 1.27
N GLU A 322 -10.14 -12.56 0.92
CA GLU A 322 -11.26 -12.53 1.81
C GLU A 322 -11.51 -13.90 2.44
N ASP A 323 -11.29 -14.96 1.67
CA ASP A 323 -11.67 -16.28 2.10
C ASP A 323 -10.85 -16.73 3.31
N ASP A 324 -9.54 -16.57 3.30
CA ASP A 324 -8.67 -17.02 4.41
C ASP A 324 -8.83 -16.14 5.68
N ARG A 325 -9.05 -14.82 5.54
CA ARG A 325 -9.33 -13.92 6.68
C ARG A 325 -10.74 -14.09 7.20
N LYS A 326 -11.73 -14.17 6.33
CA LYS A 326 -13.12 -14.42 6.69
C LYS A 326 -13.26 -15.79 7.36
N GLU A 327 -12.64 -16.83 6.80
CA GLU A 327 -12.62 -18.17 7.40
C GLU A 327 -11.94 -18.18 8.77
N LYS A 328 -10.82 -17.50 8.95
CA LYS A 328 -10.14 -17.37 10.24
C LYS A 328 -10.97 -16.61 11.26
N ILE A 329 -11.59 -15.50 10.86
CA ILE A 329 -12.50 -14.72 11.70
C ILE A 329 -13.74 -15.56 12.06
N ALA A 330 -14.35 -16.20 11.07
CA ALA A 330 -15.50 -17.07 11.29
C ALA A 330 -15.14 -18.22 12.23
N ALA A 331 -14.05 -18.94 11.99
CA ALA A 331 -13.57 -20.03 12.84
C ALA A 331 -13.25 -19.58 14.28
N TYR A 332 -12.68 -18.38 14.46
CA TYR A 332 -12.42 -17.81 15.77
C TYR A 332 -13.71 -17.54 16.55
N TRP A 333 -14.72 -16.99 15.90
CA TRP A 333 -15.99 -16.66 16.52
C TRP A 333 -16.90 -17.91 16.67
N THR A 334 -16.86 -18.86 15.72
CA THR A 334 -17.50 -20.17 15.89
C THR A 334 -17.05 -20.86 17.16
N LYS A 335 -15.73 -20.92 17.41
CA LYS A 335 -15.17 -21.54 18.62
C LYS A 335 -15.61 -20.86 19.92
N ARG A 336 -16.05 -19.62 19.86
CA ARG A 336 -16.45 -18.80 21.01
C ARG A 336 -17.95 -18.55 21.08
N SER A 337 -18.71 -18.98 20.09
CA SER A 337 -20.13 -18.65 19.95
C SER A 337 -20.96 -19.01 21.18
N ASP A 338 -20.78 -20.24 21.72
CA ASP A 338 -21.52 -20.71 22.87
C ASP A 338 -21.22 -19.85 24.13
N SER A 339 -19.93 -19.63 24.42
CA SER A 339 -19.54 -18.83 25.58
C SER A 339 -19.97 -17.35 25.44
N PHE A 340 -19.99 -16.85 24.21
CA PHE A 340 -20.44 -15.49 23.93
C PHE A 340 -21.96 -15.38 24.03
N LEU A 341 -22.71 -16.41 23.62
CA LEU A 341 -24.16 -16.49 23.83
C LEU A 341 -24.51 -16.42 25.31
N GLU A 342 -23.89 -17.26 26.15
CA GLU A 342 -24.13 -17.28 27.59
C GLU A 342 -23.83 -15.93 28.25
N GLN A 343 -22.72 -15.29 27.85
CA GLN A 343 -22.38 -13.95 28.34
C GLN A 343 -23.43 -12.91 27.94
N ARG A 344 -23.86 -12.90 26.66
CA ARG A 344 -24.85 -11.93 26.15
C ARG A 344 -26.25 -12.17 26.71
N ARG A 345 -26.63 -13.44 26.94
CA ARG A 345 -27.87 -13.80 27.65
C ARG A 345 -27.90 -13.18 29.06
N ALA A 346 -26.81 -13.33 29.79
CA ALA A 346 -26.70 -12.73 31.15
C ALA A 346 -26.71 -11.18 31.11
N GLU A 347 -26.04 -10.60 30.12
CA GLU A 347 -25.97 -9.14 29.97
C GLU A 347 -27.31 -8.51 29.58
N LEU A 348 -28.15 -9.18 28.79
CA LEU A 348 -29.50 -8.69 28.42
C LEU A 348 -30.41 -8.45 29.62
N HIS A 349 -30.20 -9.21 30.74
CA HIS A 349 -30.97 -9.10 31.97
C HIS A 349 -30.23 -8.34 33.08
N SER A 350 -29.19 -7.58 32.73
CA SER A 350 -28.38 -6.83 33.66
C SER A 350 -28.49 -5.32 33.46
N ALA A 351 -28.07 -4.54 34.45
CA ALA A 351 -27.97 -3.08 34.37
C ALA A 351 -27.03 -2.61 33.23
N LEU A 352 -26.26 -3.53 32.62
CA LEU A 352 -25.43 -3.21 31.45
C LEU A 352 -26.28 -2.97 30.18
N ALA A 353 -27.38 -3.71 30.02
CA ALA A 353 -28.32 -3.50 28.92
C ALA A 353 -28.89 -2.08 28.94
N ASP A 354 -29.36 -1.62 30.11
CA ASP A 354 -29.90 -0.27 30.26
C ASP A 354 -28.87 0.81 29.94
N ARG A 355 -27.63 0.63 30.40
CA ARG A 355 -26.52 1.56 30.12
C ARG A 355 -26.20 1.65 28.65
N TRP A 356 -26.21 0.52 27.92
CA TRP A 356 -26.03 0.51 26.49
C TRP A 356 -27.18 1.20 25.75
N LEU A 357 -28.41 0.97 26.17
CA LEU A 357 -29.57 1.66 25.58
C LEU A 357 -29.50 3.17 25.82
N GLU A 358 -29.15 3.63 27.01
CA GLU A 358 -28.93 5.04 27.30
C GLU A 358 -27.85 5.66 26.38
N GLU A 359 -26.75 4.94 26.15
CA GLU A 359 -25.68 5.41 25.28
C GLU A 359 -26.11 5.48 23.81
N ILE A 360 -26.76 4.43 23.30
CA ILE A 360 -27.21 4.38 21.90
C ILE A 360 -28.27 5.44 21.63
N ARG A 361 -29.19 5.69 22.58
CA ARG A 361 -30.27 6.70 22.41
C ARG A 361 -29.73 8.10 22.14
N LYS A 362 -28.50 8.43 22.57
CA LYS A 362 -27.86 9.73 22.29
C LYS A 362 -27.58 9.95 20.80
N TYR A 363 -27.44 8.88 20.04
CA TYR A 363 -27.11 8.90 18.62
C TYR A 363 -28.30 8.57 17.70
N LEU A 364 -29.45 8.16 18.28
CA LEU A 364 -30.65 7.95 17.50
C LEU A 364 -31.33 9.31 17.19
N PRO A 365 -31.97 9.44 15.98
CA PRO A 365 -32.72 10.66 15.65
C PRO A 365 -33.85 10.91 16.67
N GLU A 366 -34.00 12.17 17.12
CA GLU A 366 -35.07 12.54 18.06
C GLU A 366 -36.45 12.14 17.55
N ARG A 367 -37.28 11.57 18.42
CA ARG A 367 -38.71 11.34 18.18
C ARG A 367 -39.39 12.71 18.09
N LYS A 368 -39.75 13.17 16.90
CA LYS A 368 -40.70 14.30 16.79
C LYS A 368 -42.06 13.76 17.16
N GLU A 369 -42.58 14.13 18.35
CA GLU A 369 -43.99 14.01 18.67
C GLU A 369 -44.76 14.82 17.63
N ASN A 370 -45.72 14.19 16.95
CA ASN A 370 -46.67 14.88 16.07
C ASN A 370 -47.63 15.71 16.95
N THR A 371 -47.28 16.95 17.24
CA THR A 371 -48.27 17.97 17.51
C THR A 371 -48.94 18.29 16.19
N LEU A 372 -50.17 17.87 16.06
CA LEU A 372 -51.10 18.36 15.06
C LEU A 372 -51.33 19.84 15.34
N ASP A 373 -50.70 20.71 14.57
CA ASP A 373 -51.15 22.07 14.38
C ASP A 373 -50.89 22.50 12.93
N SER A 374 -51.91 23.09 12.43
CA SER A 374 -52.26 23.49 11.08
C SER A 374 -51.40 24.64 10.52
N GLU A 375 -51.32 24.63 9.19
CA GLU A 375 -51.30 25.78 8.25
C GLU A 375 -49.97 26.34 7.75
N GLU A 376 -49.81 26.15 6.44
CA GLU A 376 -49.38 27.07 5.37
C GLU A 376 -48.00 27.77 5.45
N ASN A 377 -47.09 27.41 4.59
CA ASN A 377 -46.69 28.19 3.40
C ASN A 377 -45.42 27.62 2.76
N GLY A 378 -45.44 27.59 1.43
CA GLY A 378 -44.48 26.93 0.58
C GLY A 378 -43.06 27.52 0.58
N ASN A 379 -42.10 26.60 0.39
CA ASN A 379 -40.96 26.78 -0.49
C ASN A 379 -40.37 25.41 -0.81
N LYS A 380 -40.26 25.11 -2.11
CA LYS A 380 -39.68 23.87 -2.62
C LYS A 380 -38.17 23.93 -2.57
N GLU A 381 -37.57 23.14 -1.70
CA GLU A 381 -36.19 22.68 -1.89
C GLU A 381 -36.18 21.18 -2.23
N VAL A 382 -35.52 20.85 -3.32
CA VAL A 382 -35.37 19.49 -3.84
C VAL A 382 -34.32 18.78 -3.01
N GLY A 383 -34.72 18.13 -1.92
CA GLY A 383 -33.91 17.22 -1.13
C GLY A 383 -34.42 15.79 -1.33
N MET A 384 -33.51 14.85 -1.56
CA MET A 384 -33.80 13.42 -1.69
C MET A 384 -34.54 12.91 -0.46
N SER A 385 -35.87 12.72 -0.63
CA SER A 385 -36.77 12.25 0.43
C SER A 385 -36.58 10.76 0.68
N LEU A 386 -35.83 10.41 1.71
CA LEU A 386 -35.96 9.09 2.34
C LEU A 386 -37.36 8.98 2.96
N LYS A 387 -38.17 8.05 2.48
CA LYS A 387 -39.51 7.79 3.01
C LYS A 387 -39.41 7.50 4.51
N LYS A 388 -39.98 8.37 5.34
CA LYS A 388 -40.09 8.18 6.80
C LYS A 388 -40.95 6.97 7.12
N PRO A 389 -40.52 6.06 8.03
CA PRO A 389 -41.37 4.99 8.51
C PRO A 389 -42.54 5.57 9.36
N HIS A 390 -43.71 5.01 9.21
CA HIS A 390 -44.86 5.34 10.03
C HIS A 390 -44.60 5.00 11.51
N ASN A 391 -45.02 5.86 12.42
CA ASN A 391 -45.07 5.68 13.88
C ASN A 391 -43.72 5.72 14.68
N GLY A 392 -42.78 6.55 14.29
CA GLY A 392 -41.58 6.77 15.12
C GLY A 392 -40.64 5.56 15.26
N LYS A 393 -40.92 4.46 14.55
CA LYS A 393 -40.08 3.27 14.49
C LYS A 393 -38.96 3.49 13.47
N LEU A 394 -37.72 3.25 13.86
CA LEU A 394 -36.58 3.29 12.96
C LEU A 394 -36.36 1.91 12.30
N ARG A 395 -35.78 1.92 11.11
CA ARG A 395 -35.19 0.75 10.48
C ARG A 395 -33.68 0.80 10.74
N ILE A 396 -33.15 -0.19 11.45
CA ILE A 396 -31.77 -0.24 11.90
C ILE A 396 -31.11 -1.49 11.33
N LEU A 397 -29.89 -1.35 10.82
CA LEU A 397 -29.02 -2.46 10.43
C LEU A 397 -27.89 -2.56 11.46
N ASP A 398 -27.80 -3.71 12.13
CA ASP A 398 -26.75 -4.06 13.08
C ASP A 398 -25.73 -4.95 12.36
N VAL A 399 -24.56 -4.37 12.04
CA VAL A 399 -23.49 -5.05 11.27
C VAL A 399 -22.46 -5.65 12.24
N GLY A 400 -22.27 -6.97 12.16
CA GLY A 400 -21.49 -7.72 13.15
C GLY A 400 -22.30 -7.95 14.42
N CYS A 401 -23.58 -8.31 14.28
CA CYS A 401 -24.52 -8.39 15.39
C CYS A 401 -24.16 -9.47 16.44
N GLY A 402 -23.25 -10.39 16.12
CA GLY A 402 -22.88 -11.52 16.98
C GLY A 402 -24.13 -12.34 17.32
N THR A 403 -24.34 -12.60 18.61
CA THR A 403 -25.52 -13.30 19.13
C THR A 403 -26.76 -12.39 19.31
N GLY A 404 -26.76 -11.21 18.66
CA GLY A 404 -27.93 -10.36 18.56
C GLY A 404 -28.22 -9.42 19.74
N PHE A 405 -27.27 -9.17 20.62
CA PHE A 405 -27.46 -8.35 21.82
C PHE A 405 -28.07 -6.98 21.52
N PHE A 406 -27.44 -6.16 20.66
CA PHE A 406 -27.97 -4.84 20.29
C PHE A 406 -29.21 -4.95 19.41
N THR A 407 -29.23 -5.94 18.50
CA THR A 407 -30.40 -6.23 17.66
C THR A 407 -31.65 -6.42 18.51
N ILE A 408 -31.56 -7.22 19.58
CA ILE A 408 -32.67 -7.54 20.48
C ILE A 408 -33.03 -6.33 21.35
N LEU A 409 -32.04 -5.64 21.93
CA LEU A 409 -32.28 -4.45 22.73
C LEU A 409 -33.06 -3.37 21.96
N LEU A 410 -32.62 -3.08 20.75
CA LEU A 410 -33.27 -2.07 19.91
C LEU A 410 -34.63 -2.53 19.38
N ALA A 411 -34.82 -3.83 19.17
CA ALA A 411 -36.12 -4.40 18.81
C ALA A 411 -37.12 -4.28 19.98
N LYS A 412 -36.69 -4.48 21.23
CA LYS A 412 -37.49 -4.26 22.43
C LYS A 412 -37.93 -2.78 22.60
N GLU A 413 -37.12 -1.83 22.14
CA GLU A 413 -37.45 -0.41 22.04
C GLU A 413 -38.53 -0.11 20.94
N GLY A 414 -38.92 -1.13 20.19
CA GLY A 414 -39.95 -1.03 19.16
C GLY A 414 -39.42 -0.66 17.77
N HIS A 415 -38.09 -0.69 17.55
CA HIS A 415 -37.48 -0.47 16.22
C HIS A 415 -37.58 -1.72 15.35
N GLN A 416 -37.48 -1.55 14.03
CA GLN A 416 -37.30 -2.65 13.08
C GLN A 416 -35.83 -2.88 12.85
N VAL A 417 -35.27 -3.90 13.47
CA VAL A 417 -33.82 -4.16 13.42
C VAL A 417 -33.50 -5.40 12.60
N THR A 418 -32.47 -5.30 11.76
CA THR A 418 -31.91 -6.43 11.02
C THR A 418 -30.46 -6.60 11.46
N GLY A 419 -30.13 -7.75 12.05
CA GLY A 419 -28.76 -8.13 12.39
C GLY A 419 -28.13 -8.95 11.27
N ILE A 420 -26.86 -8.66 10.95
CA ILE A 420 -26.04 -9.48 10.06
C ILE A 420 -24.71 -9.77 10.73
N ASP A 421 -24.20 -10.99 10.55
CA ASP A 421 -22.89 -11.40 11.04
C ASP A 421 -22.19 -12.33 10.03
N LEU A 422 -20.88 -12.34 10.04
CA LEU A 422 -20.07 -13.20 9.16
C LEU A 422 -20.14 -14.67 9.57
N THR A 423 -20.37 -14.95 10.87
CA THR A 423 -20.30 -16.27 11.48
C THR A 423 -21.70 -16.90 11.53
N PRO A 424 -21.96 -18.02 10.81
CA PRO A 424 -23.26 -18.67 10.82
C PRO A 424 -23.74 -19.08 12.21
N ASP A 425 -22.86 -19.58 13.08
CA ASP A 425 -23.18 -19.97 14.45
C ASP A 425 -23.65 -18.79 15.30
N MET A 426 -23.05 -17.61 15.12
CA MET A 426 -23.51 -16.37 15.76
C MET A 426 -24.94 -16.04 15.34
N ILE A 427 -25.28 -16.15 14.07
CA ILE A 427 -26.66 -15.91 13.58
C ILE A 427 -27.65 -16.96 14.11
N THR A 428 -27.20 -18.22 14.25
CA THR A 428 -28.05 -19.26 14.87
C THR A 428 -28.36 -18.89 16.30
N HIS A 429 -27.38 -18.56 17.10
CA HIS A 429 -27.55 -18.12 18.48
C HIS A 429 -28.31 -16.81 18.63
N ALA A 430 -28.16 -15.87 17.69
CA ALA A 430 -28.95 -14.63 17.66
C ALA A 430 -30.44 -14.92 17.47
N LYS A 431 -30.80 -15.90 16.64
CA LYS A 431 -32.19 -16.33 16.47
C LYS A 431 -32.74 -17.03 17.70
N GLU A 432 -31.95 -17.92 18.32
CA GLU A 432 -32.33 -18.59 19.56
C GLU A 432 -32.61 -17.58 20.67
N LEU A 433 -31.67 -16.65 20.90
CA LEU A 433 -31.81 -15.62 21.92
C LEU A 433 -32.99 -14.68 21.62
N ALA A 434 -33.21 -14.34 20.36
CA ALA A 434 -34.37 -13.51 19.97
C ALA A 434 -35.72 -14.23 20.17
N GLU A 435 -35.75 -15.56 20.06
CA GLU A 435 -36.98 -16.34 20.38
C GLU A 435 -37.21 -16.41 21.90
N GLU A 436 -36.16 -16.54 22.71
CA GLU A 436 -36.23 -16.53 24.18
C GLU A 436 -36.73 -15.17 24.73
N GLU A 437 -36.47 -14.08 24.00
CA GLU A 437 -36.73 -12.71 24.42
C GLU A 437 -38.06 -12.10 23.86
N LYS A 438 -38.85 -12.90 23.15
CA LYS A 438 -40.20 -12.50 22.68
C LYS A 438 -41.20 -12.47 23.82
#